data_f0eef94f0b75cea3595e6e562cd204ff
#
_entry.id   f0eef94f0b75cea3595e6e562cd204ff
#
_cell.length_a   1.000
_cell.length_b   1.000
_cell.length_c   1.000
_cell.angle_alpha   90.00
_cell.angle_beta   90.00
_cell.angle_gamma   90.00
#
_symmetry.space_group_name_H-M   'P 1'
#
loop_
_entity.id
_entity.type
_entity.pdbx_description
1 polymer ?
#
loop_
_entity_poly.entity_id
_entity_poly.type
_entity_poly.pdbx_seq_one_letter_code
_entity_poly.pdbx_strand_id
1 'polypeptide(L)'
;DAQIDVSMEALRCPPDDAMPENLSGGEARRVALCRLLLEQPDMLLLDEPTNHLDAETIGWLQKHLIDYTGTILVVTHDRYFLDDITGWILEIDRGQGVPYEGNYSSWLEQKAKRLAQEAREDKSKQKTLERELEWMRQGQKARQAKSKARIAAYNDMANQSEREKLGRAQIIIPNGPRLGSKVIEVARL
;
A
#
# COMPACT_ATOMS: atom_id res chain seq x y z
N ASP A 1 -9.13 31.22 -22.95
CA ASP A 1 -10.30 30.38 -22.77
C ASP A 1 -10.57 30.12 -21.29
N ALA A 2 -11.79 30.49 -20.84
CA ALA A 2 -12.17 30.56 -19.42
C ALA A 2 -11.87 29.28 -18.61
N GLN A 3 -11.93 28.09 -19.20
CA GLN A 3 -11.63 26.83 -18.50
C GLN A 3 -10.14 26.66 -18.23
N ILE A 4 -9.27 27.09 -19.12
CA ILE A 4 -7.83 27.11 -18.96
C ILE A 4 -7.47 28.02 -17.79
N ASP A 5 -7.99 29.25 -17.81
CA ASP A 5 -7.72 30.29 -16.82
C ASP A 5 -8.12 29.79 -15.40
N VAL A 6 -9.33 29.21 -15.28
CA VAL A 6 -9.82 28.63 -14.01
C VAL A 6 -8.94 27.48 -13.52
N SER A 7 -8.51 26.59 -14.41
CA SER A 7 -7.67 25.45 -14.02
C SER A 7 -6.26 25.88 -13.62
N MET A 8 -5.69 26.86 -14.33
CA MET A 8 -4.38 27.42 -14.03
C MET A 8 -4.39 28.16 -12.68
N GLU A 9 -5.41 28.94 -12.41
CA GLU A 9 -5.59 29.64 -11.13
C GLU A 9 -5.75 28.65 -9.97
N ALA A 10 -6.63 27.66 -10.13
CA ALA A 10 -6.91 26.65 -9.11
C ALA A 10 -5.68 25.80 -8.76
N LEU A 11 -4.87 25.44 -9.75
CA LEU A 11 -3.61 24.71 -9.58
C LEU A 11 -2.42 25.63 -9.24
N ARG A 12 -2.64 26.94 -9.13
CA ARG A 12 -1.60 27.93 -8.89
C ARG A 12 -0.43 27.77 -9.85
N CYS A 13 -0.76 27.63 -11.12
CA CYS A 13 0.23 27.60 -12.20
C CYS A 13 0.98 28.94 -12.28
N PRO A 14 2.23 28.92 -12.80
CA PRO A 14 2.97 30.15 -13.07
C PRO A 14 2.26 31.00 -14.12
N PRO A 15 2.59 32.30 -14.23
CA PRO A 15 2.05 33.20 -15.26
C PRO A 15 2.26 32.69 -16.68
N ASP A 16 1.42 33.09 -17.62
CA ASP A 16 1.45 32.63 -19.02
C ASP A 16 2.73 32.98 -19.78
N ASP A 17 3.45 34.01 -19.33
CA ASP A 17 4.72 34.44 -19.88
C ASP A 17 5.95 33.75 -19.26
N ALA A 18 5.72 32.84 -18.29
CA ALA A 18 6.80 32.11 -17.67
C ALA A 18 7.47 31.14 -18.65
N MET A 19 8.78 31.24 -18.74
CA MET A 19 9.58 30.36 -19.61
C MET A 19 9.75 28.99 -18.95
N PRO A 20 9.52 27.86 -19.66
CA PRO A 20 9.61 26.51 -19.11
C PRO A 20 10.95 26.21 -18.43
N GLU A 21 12.06 26.78 -18.93
CA GLU A 21 13.41 26.59 -18.41
C GLU A 21 13.62 27.19 -17.02
N ASN A 22 12.78 28.16 -16.66
CA ASN A 22 12.87 28.90 -15.38
C ASN A 22 11.92 28.36 -14.30
N LEU A 23 11.08 27.37 -14.61
CA LEU A 23 10.12 26.81 -13.67
C LEU A 23 10.83 25.96 -12.61
N SER A 24 10.41 26.14 -11.37
CA SER A 24 10.75 25.20 -10.29
C SER A 24 10.14 23.83 -10.58
N GLY A 25 10.69 22.76 -9.98
CA GLY A 25 10.14 21.42 -10.15
C GLY A 25 8.66 21.29 -9.74
N GLY A 26 8.23 22.08 -8.72
CA GLY A 26 6.83 22.12 -8.29
C GLY A 26 5.92 22.82 -9.30
N GLU A 27 6.37 23.94 -9.88
CA GLU A 27 5.63 24.66 -10.92
C GLU A 27 5.49 23.82 -12.19
N ALA A 28 6.57 23.21 -12.64
CA ALA A 28 6.54 22.33 -13.80
C ALA A 28 5.54 21.18 -13.64
N ARG A 29 5.46 20.57 -12.42
CA ARG A 29 4.48 19.53 -12.10
C ARG A 29 3.05 20.05 -12.13
N ARG A 30 2.77 21.23 -11.57
CA ARG A 30 1.43 21.83 -11.59
C ARG A 30 0.98 22.15 -13.01
N VAL A 31 1.85 22.69 -13.84
CA VAL A 31 1.58 22.92 -15.26
C VAL A 31 1.30 21.62 -16.00
N ALA A 32 2.13 20.57 -15.78
CA ALA A 32 1.92 19.28 -16.39
C ALA A 32 0.58 18.63 -15.95
N LEU A 33 0.23 18.74 -14.66
CA LEU A 33 -1.05 18.26 -14.14
C LEU A 33 -2.21 19.04 -14.75
N CYS A 34 -2.13 20.37 -14.81
CA CYS A 34 -3.14 21.24 -15.43
C CYS A 34 -3.40 20.82 -16.88
N ARG A 35 -2.34 20.69 -17.67
CA ARG A 35 -2.41 20.23 -19.06
C ARG A 35 -3.09 18.87 -19.18
N LEU A 36 -2.67 17.90 -18.36
CA LEU A 36 -3.21 16.54 -18.39
C LEU A 36 -4.73 16.53 -18.09
N LEU A 37 -5.17 17.32 -17.11
CA LEU A 37 -6.59 17.42 -16.76
C LEU A 37 -7.42 18.09 -17.85
N LEU A 38 -6.85 19.07 -18.56
CA LEU A 38 -7.50 19.76 -19.68
C LEU A 38 -7.60 18.89 -20.94
N GLU A 39 -6.64 17.98 -21.16
CA GLU A 39 -6.65 17.04 -22.29
C GLU A 39 -7.75 15.96 -22.14
N GLN A 40 -8.25 15.72 -20.94
CA GLN A 40 -9.32 14.77 -20.62
C GLN A 40 -9.15 13.38 -21.29
N PRO A 41 -8.01 12.69 -21.10
CA PRO A 41 -7.81 11.38 -21.68
C PRO A 41 -8.76 10.34 -21.08
N ASP A 42 -9.01 9.22 -21.78
CA ASP A 42 -9.84 8.12 -21.27
C ASP A 42 -9.32 7.50 -19.96
N MET A 43 -8.02 7.61 -19.70
CA MET A 43 -7.37 7.09 -18.51
C MET A 43 -6.31 8.06 -17.98
N LEU A 44 -6.41 8.35 -16.68
CA LEU A 44 -5.44 9.12 -15.90
C LEU A 44 -4.58 8.19 -15.04
N LEU A 45 -3.26 8.32 -15.14
CA LEU A 45 -2.30 7.69 -14.24
C LEU A 45 -1.62 8.78 -13.40
N LEU A 46 -1.92 8.83 -12.11
CA LEU A 46 -1.44 9.86 -11.20
C LEU A 46 -0.56 9.23 -10.11
N ASP A 47 0.69 9.67 -10.04
CA ASP A 47 1.64 9.25 -9.01
C ASP A 47 1.91 10.42 -8.06
N GLU A 48 1.47 10.26 -6.80
CA GLU A 48 1.56 11.27 -5.73
C GLU A 48 1.08 12.67 -6.18
N PRO A 49 -0.17 12.79 -6.69
CA PRO A 49 -0.63 14.05 -7.27
C PRO A 49 -0.83 15.18 -6.26
N THR A 50 -0.96 14.87 -4.97
CA THR A 50 -1.12 15.84 -3.88
C THR A 50 0.20 16.44 -3.40
N ASN A 51 1.34 15.87 -3.78
CA ASN A 51 2.65 16.37 -3.36
C ASN A 51 2.90 17.79 -3.85
N HIS A 52 3.31 18.66 -2.94
CA HIS A 52 3.59 20.08 -3.16
C HIS A 52 2.37 20.93 -3.51
N LEU A 53 1.16 20.43 -3.28
CA LEU A 53 -0.09 21.20 -3.36
C LEU A 53 -0.50 21.66 -1.96
N ASP A 54 -1.14 22.84 -1.90
CA ASP A 54 -1.79 23.30 -0.69
C ASP A 54 -3.22 22.74 -0.56
N ALA A 55 -3.82 22.89 0.61
CA ALA A 55 -5.12 22.30 0.91
C ALA A 55 -6.26 22.76 -0.03
N GLU A 56 -6.20 24.02 -0.51
CA GLU A 56 -7.20 24.57 -1.42
C GLU A 56 -7.09 23.92 -2.81
N THR A 57 -5.87 23.81 -3.32
CA THR A 57 -5.58 23.13 -4.59
C THR A 57 -5.91 21.63 -4.53
N ILE A 58 -5.64 20.96 -3.41
CA ILE A 58 -6.05 19.55 -3.20
C ILE A 58 -7.56 19.42 -3.24
N GLY A 59 -8.30 20.29 -2.55
CA GLY A 59 -9.76 20.27 -2.55
C GLY A 59 -10.37 20.52 -3.94
N TRP A 60 -9.77 21.37 -4.75
CA TRP A 60 -10.18 21.57 -6.14
C TRP A 60 -9.88 20.31 -6.99
N LEU A 61 -8.68 19.72 -6.84
CA LEU A 61 -8.30 18.50 -7.54
C LEU A 61 -9.24 17.34 -7.21
N GLN A 62 -9.58 17.16 -5.94
CA GLN A 62 -10.55 16.13 -5.50
C GLN A 62 -11.88 16.28 -6.24
N LYS A 63 -12.45 17.49 -6.25
CA LYS A 63 -13.69 17.75 -6.99
C LYS A 63 -13.58 17.43 -8.47
N HIS A 64 -12.49 17.85 -9.10
CA HIS A 64 -12.27 17.60 -10.52
C HIS A 64 -12.17 16.10 -10.84
N LEU A 65 -11.51 15.32 -9.97
CA LEU A 65 -11.37 13.88 -10.15
C LEU A 65 -12.66 13.10 -9.85
N ILE A 66 -13.49 13.56 -8.90
CA ILE A 66 -14.82 12.98 -8.63
C ILE A 66 -15.72 13.11 -9.86
N ASP A 67 -15.68 14.27 -10.53
CA ASP A 67 -16.50 14.56 -11.71
C ASP A 67 -15.90 14.02 -13.02
N TYR A 68 -14.70 13.38 -12.94
CA TYR A 68 -14.00 12.87 -14.11
C TYR A 68 -14.70 11.64 -14.70
N THR A 69 -14.95 11.67 -16.02
CA THR A 69 -15.70 10.60 -16.71
C THR A 69 -14.85 9.40 -17.13
N GLY A 70 -13.52 9.57 -17.19
CA GLY A 70 -12.57 8.51 -17.54
C GLY A 70 -12.16 7.64 -16.37
N THR A 71 -11.27 6.70 -16.62
CA THR A 71 -10.68 5.84 -15.58
C THR A 71 -9.53 6.55 -14.89
N ILE A 72 -9.48 6.53 -13.56
CA ILE A 72 -8.40 7.12 -12.78
C ILE A 72 -7.67 6.02 -12.00
N LEU A 73 -6.36 5.93 -12.18
CA LEU A 73 -5.48 5.14 -11.33
C LEU A 73 -4.54 6.08 -10.57
N VAL A 74 -4.65 6.08 -9.25
CA VAL A 74 -3.87 6.95 -8.37
C VAL A 74 -2.98 6.10 -7.46
N VAL A 75 -1.72 6.52 -7.34
CA VAL A 75 -0.79 6.04 -6.30
C VAL A 75 -0.51 7.20 -5.37
N THR A 76 -0.83 7.07 -4.08
CA THR A 76 -0.57 8.12 -3.09
C THR A 76 -0.54 7.58 -1.66
N HIS A 77 0.11 8.33 -0.77
CA HIS A 77 0.10 8.10 0.68
C HIS A 77 -0.92 8.98 1.41
N ASP A 78 -1.62 9.87 0.73
CA ASP A 78 -2.64 10.74 1.29
C ASP A 78 -3.95 9.97 1.48
N ARG A 79 -4.21 9.58 2.73
CA ARG A 79 -5.37 8.76 3.12
C ARG A 79 -6.70 9.51 2.96
N TYR A 80 -6.70 10.81 3.25
CA TYR A 80 -7.90 11.64 3.13
C TYR A 80 -8.26 11.82 1.67
N PHE A 81 -7.26 12.07 0.83
CA PHE A 81 -7.46 12.15 -0.60
C PHE A 81 -8.04 10.85 -1.17
N LEU A 82 -7.49 9.69 -0.79
CA LEU A 82 -8.02 8.38 -1.22
C LEU A 82 -9.44 8.13 -0.71
N ASP A 83 -9.75 8.54 0.51
CA ASP A 83 -11.08 8.30 1.10
C ASP A 83 -12.19 9.01 0.34
N ASP A 84 -11.89 10.19 -0.21
CA ASP A 84 -12.85 11.03 -0.92
C ASP A 84 -13.03 10.63 -2.39
N ILE A 85 -11.97 10.18 -3.08
CA ILE A 85 -12.01 10.00 -4.54
C ILE A 85 -12.11 8.55 -5.00
N THR A 86 -11.83 7.55 -4.14
CA THR A 86 -11.74 6.16 -4.58
C THR A 86 -13.02 5.38 -4.39
N GLY A 87 -13.40 4.60 -5.42
CA GLY A 87 -14.42 3.55 -5.34
C GLY A 87 -13.82 2.14 -5.24
N TRP A 88 -12.52 2.00 -5.55
CA TRP A 88 -11.77 0.75 -5.49
C TRP A 88 -10.35 0.99 -5.03
N ILE A 89 -9.80 0.06 -4.25
CA ILE A 89 -8.40 0.04 -3.85
C ILE A 89 -7.77 -1.27 -4.28
N LEU A 90 -6.64 -1.20 -4.97
CA LEU A 90 -5.82 -2.36 -5.30
C LEU A 90 -4.62 -2.41 -4.36
N GLU A 91 -4.64 -3.34 -3.42
CA GLU A 91 -3.50 -3.60 -2.54
C GLU A 91 -2.53 -4.58 -3.22
N ILE A 92 -1.25 -4.23 -3.27
CA ILE A 92 -0.20 -5.16 -3.68
C ILE A 92 0.41 -5.77 -2.42
N ASP A 93 0.11 -7.05 -2.17
CA ASP A 93 0.60 -7.78 -1.00
C ASP A 93 1.28 -9.08 -1.44
N ARG A 94 2.53 -9.28 -1.02
CA ARG A 94 3.32 -10.50 -1.32
C ARG A 94 3.35 -10.87 -2.81
N GLY A 95 3.42 -9.85 -3.68
CA GLY A 95 3.45 -10.04 -5.14
C GLY A 95 2.10 -10.35 -5.79
N GLN A 96 1.02 -10.25 -5.04
CA GLN A 96 -0.35 -10.42 -5.53
C GLN A 96 -1.13 -9.11 -5.42
N GLY A 97 -1.97 -8.81 -6.42
CA GLY A 97 -2.91 -7.72 -6.39
C GLY A 97 -4.23 -8.17 -5.75
N VAL A 98 -4.63 -7.54 -4.67
CA VAL A 98 -5.90 -7.83 -3.98
C VAL A 98 -6.82 -6.61 -4.14
N PRO A 99 -7.91 -6.72 -4.93
CA PRO A 99 -8.85 -5.63 -5.09
C PRO A 99 -9.83 -5.57 -3.91
N TYR A 100 -10.13 -4.34 -3.48
CA TYR A 100 -11.13 -4.04 -2.46
C TYR A 100 -12.10 -3.01 -3.02
N GLU A 101 -13.39 -3.27 -2.88
CA GLU A 101 -14.43 -2.32 -3.22
C GLU A 101 -14.60 -1.30 -2.11
N GLY A 102 -14.70 -0.02 -2.49
CA GLY A 102 -14.91 1.11 -1.59
C GLY A 102 -13.67 1.99 -1.44
N ASN A 103 -13.76 2.91 -0.48
CA ASN A 103 -12.75 3.91 -0.16
C ASN A 103 -11.68 3.37 0.82
N TYR A 104 -10.77 4.27 1.25
CA TYR A 104 -9.69 3.91 2.16
C TYR A 104 -10.20 3.38 3.52
N SER A 105 -11.24 3.99 4.07
CA SER A 105 -11.84 3.56 5.34
C SER A 105 -12.43 2.15 5.24
N SER A 106 -13.17 1.85 4.17
CA SER A 106 -13.71 0.52 3.94
C SER A 106 -12.63 -0.54 3.66
N TRP A 107 -11.56 -0.16 2.94
CA TRP A 107 -10.39 -1.02 2.74
C TRP A 107 -9.75 -1.41 4.09
N LEU A 108 -9.58 -0.45 5.01
CA LEU A 108 -8.97 -0.69 6.31
C LEU A 108 -9.77 -1.72 7.13
N GLU A 109 -11.10 -1.61 7.12
CA GLU A 109 -11.98 -2.58 7.77
C GLU A 109 -11.91 -3.97 7.15
N GLN A 110 -11.96 -4.06 5.82
CA GLN A 110 -11.88 -5.31 5.09
C GLN A 110 -10.52 -5.99 5.29
N LYS A 111 -9.44 -5.21 5.27
CA LYS A 111 -8.09 -5.70 5.57
C LYS A 111 -7.98 -6.24 7.01
N ALA A 112 -8.53 -5.54 7.99
CA ALA A 112 -8.53 -6.01 9.37
C ALA A 112 -9.26 -7.35 9.52
N LYS A 113 -10.40 -7.53 8.85
CA LYS A 113 -11.16 -8.79 8.83
C LYS A 113 -10.35 -9.92 8.17
N ARG A 114 -9.73 -9.65 7.02
CA ARG A 114 -8.86 -10.61 6.32
C ARG A 114 -7.70 -11.08 7.20
N LEU A 115 -6.97 -10.15 7.82
CA LEU A 115 -5.86 -10.47 8.70
C LEU A 115 -6.30 -11.28 9.93
N ALA A 116 -7.46 -10.97 10.50
CA ALA A 116 -8.02 -11.73 11.62
C ALA A 116 -8.39 -13.17 11.21
N GLN A 117 -8.89 -13.36 9.99
CA GLN A 117 -9.19 -14.68 9.45
C GLN A 117 -7.91 -15.48 9.17
N GLU A 118 -6.92 -14.89 8.48
CA GLU A 118 -5.61 -15.50 8.23
C GLU A 118 -4.96 -15.95 9.56
N ALA A 119 -4.99 -15.11 10.60
CA ALA A 119 -4.45 -15.46 11.90
C ALA A 119 -5.16 -16.64 12.58
N ARG A 120 -6.49 -16.80 12.37
CA ARG A 120 -7.25 -17.96 12.87
C ARG A 120 -6.90 -19.23 12.10
N GLU A 121 -6.77 -19.13 10.79
CA GLU A 121 -6.38 -20.25 9.92
C GLU A 121 -4.97 -20.72 10.24
N ASP A 122 -4.02 -19.81 10.42
CA ASP A 122 -2.65 -20.12 10.83
C ASP A 122 -2.59 -20.85 12.18
N LYS A 123 -3.35 -20.39 13.19
CA LYS A 123 -3.46 -21.09 14.47
C LYS A 123 -4.06 -22.49 14.33
N SER A 124 -5.04 -22.66 13.44
CA SER A 124 -5.65 -23.97 13.18
C SER A 124 -4.66 -24.91 12.48
N LYS A 125 -3.90 -24.42 11.49
CA LYS A 125 -2.82 -25.15 10.81
C LYS A 125 -1.74 -25.58 11.81
N GLN A 126 -1.31 -24.66 12.69
CA GLN A 126 -0.31 -24.97 13.73
C GLN A 126 -0.77 -26.07 14.67
N LYS A 127 -2.01 -26.00 15.21
CA LYS A 127 -2.58 -27.04 16.07
C LYS A 127 -2.69 -28.41 15.36
N THR A 128 -2.93 -28.39 14.06
CA THR A 128 -2.98 -29.61 13.26
C THR A 128 -1.58 -30.20 13.10
N LEU A 129 -0.57 -29.38 12.78
CA LEU A 129 0.84 -29.76 12.69
C LEU A 129 1.36 -30.33 14.02
N GLU A 130 1.05 -29.68 15.15
CA GLU A 130 1.42 -30.17 16.49
C GLU A 130 0.82 -31.54 16.78
N ARG A 131 -0.49 -31.74 16.49
CA ARG A 131 -1.14 -33.05 16.66
C ARG A 131 -0.53 -34.14 15.78
N GLU A 132 -0.22 -33.81 14.53
CA GLU A 132 0.42 -34.77 13.62
C GLU A 132 1.84 -35.09 14.06
N LEU A 133 2.59 -34.10 14.58
CA LEU A 133 3.93 -34.30 15.14
C LEU A 133 3.89 -35.18 16.38
N GLU A 134 2.94 -34.96 17.27
CA GLU A 134 2.75 -35.75 18.48
C GLU A 134 2.37 -37.19 18.12
N TRP A 135 1.46 -37.39 17.15
CA TRP A 135 1.13 -38.73 16.64
C TRP A 135 2.36 -39.45 16.03
N MET A 136 3.24 -38.74 15.31
CA MET A 136 4.47 -39.31 14.77
C MET A 136 5.45 -39.71 15.87
N ARG A 137 5.44 -39.01 17.01
CA ARG A 137 6.29 -39.35 18.19
C ARG A 137 5.77 -40.53 18.97
N GLN A 138 4.47 -40.80 18.96
CA GLN A 138 3.85 -41.93 19.67
C GLN A 138 4.02 -43.24 18.91
N GLY A 139 5.20 -43.86 19.02
CA GLY A 139 5.42 -45.29 18.93
C GLY A 139 5.31 -46.01 17.57
N GLN A 140 6.28 -46.90 17.34
CA GLN A 140 6.49 -47.68 16.09
C GLN A 140 5.39 -48.70 15.73
N LYS A 141 4.50 -49.10 16.64
CA LYS A 141 3.55 -50.19 16.38
C LYS A 141 2.32 -49.80 15.52
N ALA A 142 2.02 -48.51 15.38
CA ALA A 142 0.88 -48.02 14.55
C ALA A 142 1.29 -47.64 13.13
N ARG A 143 2.56 -47.85 12.74
CA ARG A 143 3.13 -47.29 11.48
C ARG A 143 2.98 -48.18 10.25
N GLN A 144 2.34 -49.33 10.31
CA GLN A 144 2.25 -50.20 9.12
C GLN A 144 1.19 -49.69 8.11
N ALA A 145 1.63 -49.44 6.89
CA ALA A 145 0.92 -49.24 5.63
C ALA A 145 0.13 -47.92 5.39
N LYS A 146 -0.51 -47.29 6.38
CA LYS A 146 -1.25 -46.00 6.16
C LYS A 146 -0.38 -44.75 6.39
N SER A 147 0.89 -44.92 6.75
CA SER A 147 1.72 -43.82 7.24
C SER A 147 2.40 -42.96 6.15
N LYS A 148 2.68 -43.52 4.96
CA LYS A 148 3.44 -42.79 3.92
C LYS A 148 2.67 -41.57 3.39
N ALA A 149 1.36 -41.72 3.10
CA ALA A 149 0.54 -40.59 2.62
C ALA A 149 0.37 -39.51 3.69
N ARG A 150 0.25 -39.92 4.97
CA ARG A 150 0.10 -38.99 6.10
C ARG A 150 1.40 -38.26 6.42
N ILE A 151 2.54 -38.91 6.29
CA ILE A 151 3.88 -38.29 6.43
C ILE A 151 4.12 -37.32 5.27
N ALA A 152 3.75 -37.69 4.02
CA ALA A 152 3.85 -36.81 2.89
C ALA A 152 2.98 -35.55 3.09
N ALA A 153 1.72 -35.70 3.50
CA ALA A 153 0.83 -34.58 3.79
C ALA A 153 1.35 -33.66 4.91
N TYR A 154 1.96 -34.23 5.96
CA TYR A 154 2.63 -33.43 7.00
C TYR A 154 3.81 -32.64 6.44
N ASN A 155 4.69 -33.27 5.67
CA ASN A 155 5.83 -32.61 5.07
C ASN A 155 5.40 -31.49 4.12
N ASP A 156 4.33 -31.68 3.34
CA ASP A 156 3.79 -30.67 2.47
C ASP A 156 3.23 -29.47 3.26
N MET A 157 2.48 -29.73 4.34
CA MET A 157 1.97 -28.66 5.22
C MET A 157 3.11 -27.93 5.95
N ALA A 158 4.13 -28.63 6.41
CA ALA A 158 5.30 -28.03 7.07
C ALA A 158 6.09 -27.15 6.11
N ASN A 159 6.33 -27.63 4.88
CA ASN A 159 7.01 -26.89 3.82
C ASN A 159 6.24 -25.65 3.37
N GLN A 160 4.91 -25.73 3.28
CA GLN A 160 4.07 -24.55 2.99
C GLN A 160 4.16 -23.50 4.10
N SER A 161 4.04 -23.92 5.36
CA SER A 161 4.16 -23.02 6.52
C SER A 161 5.53 -22.35 6.61
N GLU A 162 6.59 -23.04 6.21
CA GLU A 162 7.95 -22.50 6.21
C GLU A 162 8.17 -21.50 5.05
N ARG A 163 7.62 -21.77 3.86
CA ARG A 163 7.64 -20.84 2.72
C ARG A 163 6.86 -19.56 3.03
N GLU A 164 5.71 -19.66 3.69
CA GLU A 164 4.92 -18.49 4.12
C GLU A 164 5.68 -17.63 5.15
N LYS A 165 6.48 -18.23 6.03
CA LYS A 165 7.32 -17.52 7.01
C LYS A 165 8.53 -16.83 6.35
N LEU A 166 9.17 -17.46 5.38
CA LEU A 166 10.32 -16.91 4.65
C LEU A 166 9.92 -15.70 3.77
N GLY A 167 8.65 -15.58 3.38
CA GLY A 167 8.11 -14.42 2.67
C GLY A 167 7.91 -13.16 3.52
N ARG A 168 8.03 -13.24 4.85
CA ARG A 168 7.96 -12.07 5.73
C ARG A 168 9.35 -11.47 5.88
N ALA A 169 9.62 -10.34 5.21
CA ALA A 169 10.83 -9.58 5.42
C ALA A 169 10.91 -9.13 6.90
N GLN A 170 11.78 -9.75 7.67
CA GLN A 170 12.14 -9.24 8.99
C GLN A 170 13.20 -8.15 8.79
N ILE A 171 12.80 -6.90 9.02
CA ILE A 171 13.76 -5.81 9.13
C ILE A 171 14.45 -5.98 10.49
N ILE A 172 15.60 -6.64 10.50
CA ILE A 172 16.47 -6.71 11.67
C ILE A 172 17.33 -5.45 11.64
N ILE A 173 17.01 -4.47 12.47
CA ILE A 173 17.89 -3.33 12.72
C ILE A 173 18.90 -3.79 13.77
N PRO A 174 20.17 -4.05 13.41
CA PRO A 174 21.16 -4.40 14.41
C PRO A 174 21.34 -3.23 15.39
N ASN A 175 21.44 -3.55 16.66
CA ASN A 175 21.75 -2.54 17.66
C ASN A 175 23.06 -1.86 17.27
N GLY A 176 23.00 -0.55 17.03
CA GLY A 176 24.18 0.28 16.79
C GLY A 176 25.16 0.22 17.98
N PRO A 177 26.42 0.63 17.80
CA PRO A 177 27.35 0.74 18.90
C PRO A 177 26.76 1.63 19.99
N ARG A 178 26.94 1.25 21.25
CA ARG A 178 26.38 1.94 22.40
C ARG A 178 26.85 3.40 22.37
N LEU A 179 25.93 4.33 22.12
CA LEU A 179 26.17 5.75 22.24
C LEU A 179 26.53 6.01 23.71
N GLY A 180 27.58 6.81 23.96
CA GLY A 180 28.03 7.14 25.31
C GLY A 180 26.92 7.74 26.19
N SER A 181 27.20 8.00 27.44
CA SER A 181 26.25 8.52 28.43
C SER A 181 25.68 9.93 28.11
N LYS A 182 26.29 10.67 27.19
CA LYS A 182 25.81 11.95 26.64
C LYS A 182 25.57 11.79 25.13
N VAL A 183 24.32 11.79 24.71
CA VAL A 183 23.93 11.62 23.29
C VAL A 183 23.66 12.97 22.62
N ILE A 184 23.17 13.95 23.35
CA ILE A 184 22.92 15.32 22.87
C ILE A 184 23.26 16.29 24.00
N GLU A 185 24.07 17.29 23.71
CA GLU A 185 24.36 18.39 24.61
C GLU A 185 23.93 19.71 23.94
N VAL A 186 22.88 20.35 24.46
CA VAL A 186 22.39 21.64 23.96
C VAL A 186 22.98 22.72 24.84
N ALA A 187 23.92 23.49 24.32
CA ALA A 187 24.51 24.65 24.97
C ALA A 187 23.89 25.92 24.37
N ARG A 188 23.10 26.61 25.19
CA ARG A 188 22.47 27.93 24.96
C ARG A 188 21.79 28.12 23.61
N LEU A 189 20.48 28.11 23.62
CA LEU A 189 19.61 28.80 22.64
C LEU A 189 19.78 30.33 22.83
#